data_6b91ab7181ab47817483ce24118658bf
#
_entry.id   6b91ab7181ab47817483ce24118658bf
#
_cell.length_a   1.000
_cell.length_b   1.000
_cell.length_c   1.000
_cell.angle_alpha   90.00
_cell.angle_beta   90.00
_cell.angle_gamma   90.00
#
_symmetry.space_group_name_H-M   'P 1'
#
loop_
_entity.id
_entity.type
_entity.pdbx_description
1 polymer ?
#
loop_
_entity_poly.entity_id
_entity_poly.type
_entity_poly.pdbx_seq_one_letter_code
_entity_poly.pdbx_strand_id
1 'polypeptide(L)'
;MLGAAEFRAIFVANIVSMLGSVVAAVALTVLVYQQTRSPALAASVMALSFLPYLIGGALLGAAADRLPARRVLVACDLASAALIGCMVIPGVPLPGLLALLFAIGLIAPVYQGVRSAVLPEVLPPGPRYVLGRALMRMVAQSAQVVGYGVGGLLLASLSPRGALVADAMSFAVSGLVLRFGMAARPGGATRRGSMARDSLAGLRKVFAHRPTRRILLFSWLVPACVVAPEALAAPYATHIGQPARAAGFLLMGLPIGTVAADIIAARMLTSRLQRRIIVPAALLSFAPLAAFAGSPGLVLAVGLLAVAGLGHAWAAGMDGLLIDTAPSGLRNRALALAGAGIMFTQGAGFALWGIAGQCLPVTVVVPLAATAGVLAATLLRPRRPARLT
;
A
#
# COMPACT_ATOMS: atom_id res chain seq x y z
N MET A 1 -12.34 -11.46 -21.31
CA MET A 1 -11.69 -10.25 -20.77
C MET A 1 -10.24 -10.19 -21.13
N LEU A 2 -9.45 -11.21 -20.82
CA LEU A 2 -8.05 -11.30 -21.28
C LEU A 2 -7.91 -11.29 -22.82
N GLY A 3 -9.02 -11.33 -23.56
CA GLY A 3 -9.05 -11.19 -25.02
C GLY A 3 -8.89 -9.77 -25.56
N ALA A 4 -9.15 -8.74 -24.75
CA ALA A 4 -8.82 -7.37 -25.15
C ALA A 4 -7.31 -7.16 -24.98
N ALA A 5 -6.60 -7.03 -26.09
CA ALA A 5 -5.13 -6.95 -26.10
C ALA A 5 -4.59 -5.83 -25.20
N GLU A 6 -5.28 -4.69 -25.19
CA GLU A 6 -4.92 -3.56 -24.33
C GLU A 6 -5.03 -3.86 -22.83
N PHE A 7 -6.13 -4.52 -22.41
CA PHE A 7 -6.26 -4.92 -21.00
C PHE A 7 -5.17 -5.90 -20.60
N ARG A 8 -4.83 -6.87 -21.49
CA ARG A 8 -3.73 -7.79 -21.22
C ARG A 8 -2.39 -7.06 -21.04
N ALA A 9 -2.11 -6.07 -21.90
CA ALA A 9 -0.88 -5.28 -21.79
C ALA A 9 -0.81 -4.54 -20.46
N ILE A 10 -1.86 -3.82 -20.07
CA ILE A 10 -1.93 -3.10 -18.78
C ILE A 10 -1.80 -4.08 -17.61
N PHE A 11 -2.43 -5.24 -17.70
CA PHE A 11 -2.44 -6.26 -16.67
C PHE A 11 -1.04 -6.88 -16.47
N VAL A 12 -0.40 -7.31 -17.57
CA VAL A 12 0.95 -7.90 -17.55
C VAL A 12 1.99 -6.87 -17.08
N ALA A 13 1.95 -5.65 -17.61
CA ALA A 13 2.83 -4.57 -17.18
C ALA A 13 2.73 -4.34 -15.66
N ASN A 14 1.50 -4.29 -15.14
CA ASN A 14 1.27 -4.11 -13.71
C ASN A 14 1.80 -5.28 -12.85
N ILE A 15 1.65 -6.53 -13.30
CA ILE A 15 2.19 -7.69 -12.57
C ILE A 15 3.72 -7.60 -12.52
N VAL A 16 4.35 -7.38 -13.66
CA VAL A 16 5.81 -7.38 -13.79
C VAL A 16 6.44 -6.29 -12.93
N SER A 17 5.97 -5.04 -13.07
CA SER A 17 6.51 -3.92 -12.29
C SER A 17 6.22 -4.08 -10.78
N MET A 18 5.06 -4.58 -10.42
CA MET A 18 4.69 -4.73 -9.01
C MET A 18 5.48 -5.81 -8.29
N LEU A 19 5.71 -6.95 -8.92
CA LEU A 19 6.56 -8.02 -8.36
C LEU A 19 8.00 -7.53 -8.18
N GLY A 20 8.57 -6.84 -9.16
CA GLY A 20 9.88 -6.22 -9.07
C GLY A 20 9.98 -5.28 -7.88
N SER A 21 9.04 -4.33 -7.78
CA SER A 21 9.02 -3.33 -6.70
C SER A 21 8.91 -3.93 -5.30
N VAL A 22 8.11 -4.98 -5.12
CA VAL A 22 7.98 -5.65 -3.82
C VAL A 22 9.29 -6.34 -3.43
N VAL A 23 9.93 -7.05 -4.37
CA VAL A 23 11.24 -7.68 -4.14
C VAL A 23 12.31 -6.62 -3.83
N ALA A 24 12.34 -5.52 -4.59
CA ALA A 24 13.27 -4.42 -4.38
C ALA A 24 13.07 -3.72 -3.04
N ALA A 25 11.82 -3.56 -2.58
CA ALA A 25 11.52 -2.99 -1.27
C ALA A 25 12.10 -3.84 -0.13
N VAL A 26 11.97 -5.18 -0.21
CA VAL A 26 12.61 -6.09 0.75
C VAL A 26 14.13 -5.96 0.70
N ALA A 27 14.69 -6.00 -0.52
CA ALA A 27 16.13 -5.91 -0.73
C ALA A 27 16.71 -4.61 -0.18
N LEU A 28 16.05 -3.48 -0.43
CA LEU A 28 16.50 -2.16 0.03
C LEU A 28 16.35 -2.03 1.55
N THR A 29 15.25 -2.51 2.13
CA THR A 29 15.05 -2.54 3.59
C THR A 29 16.15 -3.34 4.28
N VAL A 30 16.46 -4.53 3.76
CA VAL A 30 17.53 -5.39 4.29
C VAL A 30 18.89 -4.73 4.12
N LEU A 31 19.19 -4.15 2.94
CA LEU A 31 20.44 -3.45 2.65
C LEU A 31 20.68 -2.29 3.62
N VAL A 32 19.68 -1.43 3.77
CA VAL A 32 19.77 -0.27 4.68
C VAL A 32 19.98 -0.74 6.12
N TYR A 33 19.24 -1.75 6.57
CA TYR A 33 19.42 -2.27 7.92
C TYR A 33 20.79 -2.92 8.14
N GLN A 34 21.31 -3.67 7.17
CA GLN A 34 22.65 -4.27 7.27
C GLN A 34 23.76 -3.24 7.36
N GLN A 35 23.63 -2.14 6.61
CA GLN A 35 24.63 -1.07 6.59
C GLN A 35 24.58 -0.18 7.83
N THR A 36 23.39 0.11 8.34
CA THR A 36 23.21 1.15 9.36
C THR A 36 22.88 0.60 10.75
N ARG A 37 22.41 -0.64 10.83
CA ARG A 37 21.84 -1.25 12.05
C ARG A 37 20.71 -0.40 12.68
N SER A 38 20.14 0.53 11.91
CA SER A 38 19.10 1.45 12.35
C SER A 38 17.72 0.97 11.92
N PRO A 39 16.82 0.61 12.86
CA PRO A 39 15.42 0.30 12.56
C PRO A 39 14.70 1.45 11.86
N ALA A 40 14.94 2.70 12.29
CA ALA A 40 14.32 3.87 11.68
C ALA A 40 14.71 4.07 10.22
N LEU A 41 16.00 3.88 9.89
CA LEU A 41 16.46 4.01 8.50
C LEU A 41 15.94 2.85 7.64
N ALA A 42 15.86 1.64 8.16
CA ALA A 42 15.24 0.52 7.45
C ALA A 42 13.73 0.75 7.21
N ALA A 43 13.00 1.22 8.23
CA ALA A 43 11.58 1.55 8.10
C ALA A 43 11.33 2.76 7.19
N SER A 44 12.30 3.69 7.05
CA SER A 44 12.18 4.83 6.14
C SER A 44 12.06 4.41 4.67
N VAL A 45 12.56 3.23 4.29
CA VAL A 45 12.36 2.67 2.95
C VAL A 45 10.87 2.47 2.66
N MET A 46 10.15 1.85 3.59
CA MET A 46 8.70 1.68 3.47
C MET A 46 7.95 3.02 3.62
N ALA A 47 8.36 3.85 4.59
CA ALA A 47 7.76 5.18 4.79
C ALA A 47 7.81 6.03 3.52
N LEU A 48 8.94 6.08 2.83
CA LEU A 48 9.14 6.86 1.62
C LEU A 48 8.39 6.29 0.39
N SER A 49 7.99 5.02 0.43
CA SER A 49 7.11 4.45 -0.59
C SER A 49 5.66 4.96 -0.47
N PHE A 50 5.24 5.43 0.71
CA PHE A 50 3.86 5.84 1.00
C PHE A 50 3.70 7.35 1.26
N LEU A 51 4.60 7.97 2.03
CA LEU A 51 4.50 9.39 2.40
C LEU A 51 4.39 10.35 1.20
N PRO A 52 5.19 10.18 0.13
CA PRO A 52 5.14 11.07 -1.02
C PRO A 52 3.84 10.97 -1.83
N TYR A 53 3.02 9.94 -1.57
CA TYR A 53 1.82 9.64 -2.34
C TYR A 53 0.82 10.81 -2.40
N LEU A 54 0.63 11.52 -1.29
CA LEU A 54 -0.23 12.72 -1.24
C LEU A 54 0.33 13.86 -2.08
N ILE A 55 1.65 14.05 -2.00
CA ILE A 55 2.35 15.15 -2.69
C ILE A 55 2.38 14.87 -4.19
N GLY A 56 2.78 13.66 -4.58
CA GLY A 56 2.89 13.25 -5.98
C GLY A 56 1.56 13.34 -6.73
N GLY A 57 0.48 12.85 -6.12
CA GLY A 57 -0.87 12.94 -6.71
C GLY A 57 -1.35 14.38 -6.89
N ALA A 58 -1.08 15.25 -5.92
CA ALA A 58 -1.48 16.66 -5.97
C ALA A 58 -0.65 17.50 -6.97
N LEU A 59 0.68 17.29 -6.98
CA LEU A 59 1.59 18.09 -7.81
C LEU A 59 1.65 17.62 -9.27
N LEU A 60 1.80 16.31 -9.47
CA LEU A 60 2.05 15.72 -10.78
C LEU A 60 0.77 15.26 -11.49
N GLY A 61 -0.30 14.94 -10.74
CA GLY A 61 -1.55 14.46 -11.31
C GLY A 61 -2.18 15.45 -12.27
N ALA A 62 -2.24 16.73 -11.91
CA ALA A 62 -2.79 17.78 -12.75
C ALA A 62 -2.01 18.00 -14.07
N ALA A 63 -0.71 17.75 -14.08
CA ALA A 63 0.13 17.79 -15.28
C ALA A 63 -0.09 16.54 -16.13
N ALA A 64 -0.21 15.39 -15.50
CA ALA A 64 -0.45 14.10 -16.16
C ALA A 64 -1.79 14.06 -16.90
N ASP A 65 -2.85 14.68 -16.34
CA ASP A 65 -4.18 14.75 -16.97
C ASP A 65 -4.22 15.47 -18.33
N ARG A 66 -3.20 16.27 -18.62
CA ARG A 66 -3.07 17.01 -19.91
C ARG A 66 -2.40 16.17 -21.01
N LEU A 67 -1.75 15.10 -20.64
CA LEU A 67 -0.94 14.30 -21.56
C LEU A 67 -1.66 13.01 -21.95
N PRO A 68 -1.35 12.43 -23.14
CA PRO A 68 -1.86 11.13 -23.51
C PRO A 68 -1.50 10.06 -22.46
N ALA A 69 -2.49 9.33 -21.96
CA ALA A 69 -2.34 8.37 -20.87
C ALA A 69 -1.19 7.36 -21.11
N ARG A 70 -1.06 6.85 -22.36
CA ARG A 70 0.05 5.96 -22.74
C ARG A 70 1.41 6.60 -22.51
N ARG A 71 1.58 7.88 -22.89
CA ARG A 71 2.86 8.59 -22.71
C ARG A 71 3.19 8.77 -21.23
N VAL A 72 2.19 9.09 -20.41
CA VAL A 72 2.38 9.26 -18.96
C VAL A 72 2.77 7.94 -18.31
N LEU A 73 2.07 6.86 -18.59
CA LEU A 73 2.36 5.55 -18.00
C LEU A 73 3.77 5.06 -18.39
N VAL A 74 4.13 5.17 -19.67
CA VAL A 74 5.47 4.80 -20.16
C VAL A 74 6.55 5.69 -19.55
N ALA A 75 6.32 7.00 -19.46
CA ALA A 75 7.27 7.93 -18.84
C ALA A 75 7.46 7.64 -17.33
N CYS A 76 6.39 7.30 -16.61
CA CYS A 76 6.47 6.90 -15.21
C CYS A 76 7.32 5.63 -15.04
N ASP A 77 7.08 4.60 -15.87
CA ASP A 77 7.84 3.36 -15.79
C ASP A 77 9.32 3.57 -16.14
N LEU A 78 9.63 4.29 -17.21
CA LEU A 78 11.01 4.58 -17.60
C LEU A 78 11.74 5.47 -16.59
N ALA A 79 11.05 6.48 -16.02
CA ALA A 79 11.60 7.30 -14.94
C ALA A 79 11.90 6.45 -13.70
N SER A 80 10.98 5.55 -13.30
CA SER A 80 11.21 4.62 -12.20
C SER A 80 12.38 3.69 -12.49
N ALA A 81 12.46 3.12 -13.69
CA ALA A 81 13.59 2.28 -14.11
C ALA A 81 14.93 3.03 -14.00
N ALA A 82 14.99 4.28 -14.46
CA ALA A 82 16.19 5.11 -14.39
C ALA A 82 16.58 5.45 -12.94
N LEU A 83 15.61 5.84 -12.11
CA LEU A 83 15.85 6.16 -10.68
C LEU A 83 16.35 4.93 -9.92
N ILE A 84 15.76 3.75 -10.15
CA ILE A 84 16.22 2.50 -9.55
C ILE A 84 17.59 2.12 -10.09
N GLY A 85 17.83 2.30 -11.39
CA GLY A 85 19.14 2.11 -12.01
C GLY A 85 20.22 2.96 -11.34
N CYS A 86 19.92 4.21 -10.98
CA CYS A 86 20.82 5.06 -10.21
C CYS A 86 21.12 4.50 -8.81
N MET A 87 20.20 3.80 -8.16
CA MET A 87 20.42 3.18 -6.85
C MET A 87 21.43 2.00 -6.92
N VAL A 88 21.57 1.38 -8.10
CA VAL A 88 22.50 0.25 -8.32
C VAL A 88 23.97 0.72 -8.34
N ILE A 89 24.23 1.99 -8.68
CA ILE A 89 25.58 2.53 -8.80
C ILE A 89 26.32 2.38 -7.46
N PRO A 90 27.54 1.78 -7.46
CA PRO A 90 28.35 1.69 -6.27
C PRO A 90 28.72 3.08 -5.72
N GLY A 91 28.68 3.24 -4.40
CA GLY A 91 29.05 4.49 -3.76
C GLY A 91 27.94 5.54 -3.59
N VAL A 92 26.72 5.27 -4.04
CA VAL A 92 25.59 6.17 -3.74
C VAL A 92 25.40 6.22 -2.22
N PRO A 93 25.51 7.41 -1.59
CA PRO A 93 25.34 7.55 -0.16
C PRO A 93 23.89 7.32 0.26
N LEU A 94 23.67 6.90 1.50
CA LEU A 94 22.31 6.61 2.01
C LEU A 94 21.30 7.75 1.79
N PRO A 95 21.63 9.03 2.03
CA PRO A 95 20.71 10.13 1.71
C PRO A 95 20.31 10.18 0.24
N GLY A 96 21.22 9.84 -0.67
CA GLY A 96 20.96 9.72 -2.10
C GLY A 96 19.96 8.60 -2.42
N LEU A 97 20.15 7.42 -1.81
CA LEU A 97 19.21 6.30 -1.96
C LEU A 97 17.81 6.67 -1.48
N LEU A 98 17.69 7.34 -0.32
CA LEU A 98 16.41 7.79 0.21
C LEU A 98 15.76 8.89 -0.66
N ALA A 99 16.55 9.81 -1.22
CA ALA A 99 16.07 10.83 -2.14
C ALA A 99 15.55 10.21 -3.45
N LEU A 100 16.25 9.23 -4.01
CA LEU A 100 15.79 8.50 -5.20
C LEU A 100 14.50 7.73 -4.92
N LEU A 101 14.39 7.10 -3.75
CA LEU A 101 13.18 6.39 -3.32
C LEU A 101 12.00 7.37 -3.13
N PHE A 102 12.25 8.53 -2.54
CA PHE A 102 11.25 9.60 -2.43
C PHE A 102 10.73 10.04 -3.82
N ALA A 103 11.63 10.20 -4.79
CA ALA A 103 11.28 10.56 -6.17
C ALA A 103 10.39 9.48 -6.82
N ILE A 104 10.69 8.20 -6.63
CA ILE A 104 9.83 7.08 -7.09
C ILE A 104 8.45 7.14 -6.41
N GLY A 105 8.42 7.40 -5.11
CA GLY A 105 7.17 7.58 -4.35
C GLY A 105 6.29 8.73 -4.86
N LEU A 106 6.86 9.78 -5.45
CA LEU A 106 6.11 10.85 -6.11
C LEU A 106 5.49 10.41 -7.44
N ILE A 107 6.14 9.49 -8.16
CA ILE A 107 5.68 8.98 -9.46
C ILE A 107 4.51 7.99 -9.29
N ALA A 108 4.54 7.17 -8.26
CA ALA A 108 3.58 6.09 -8.05
C ALA A 108 2.09 6.51 -8.08
N PRO A 109 1.65 7.60 -7.41
CA PRO A 109 0.25 8.03 -7.45
C PRO A 109 -0.18 8.52 -8.83
N VAL A 110 0.74 9.08 -9.63
CA VAL A 110 0.46 9.50 -11.02
C VAL A 110 0.17 8.29 -11.88
N TYR A 111 1.03 7.29 -11.82
CA TYR A 111 0.84 6.02 -12.52
C TYR A 111 -0.50 5.37 -12.16
N GLN A 112 -0.80 5.27 -10.88
CA GLN A 112 -2.04 4.69 -10.36
C GLN A 112 -3.29 5.48 -10.80
N GLY A 113 -3.21 6.80 -10.75
CA GLY A 113 -4.30 7.71 -11.15
C GLY A 113 -4.62 7.56 -12.64
N VAL A 114 -3.61 7.68 -13.50
CA VAL A 114 -3.78 7.57 -14.96
C VAL A 114 -4.26 6.17 -15.36
N ARG A 115 -3.68 5.10 -14.77
CA ARG A 115 -4.13 3.73 -15.01
C ARG A 115 -5.61 3.54 -14.63
N SER A 116 -6.03 4.09 -13.48
CA SER A 116 -7.41 4.00 -13.02
C SER A 116 -8.38 4.77 -13.91
N ALA A 117 -7.93 5.87 -14.51
CA ALA A 117 -8.72 6.68 -15.43
C ALA A 117 -8.91 5.98 -16.79
N VAL A 118 -7.90 5.25 -17.26
CA VAL A 118 -7.95 4.53 -18.56
C VAL A 118 -8.79 3.24 -18.48
N LEU A 119 -8.86 2.62 -17.32
CA LEU A 119 -9.51 1.32 -17.16
C LEU A 119 -10.99 1.29 -17.63
N PRO A 120 -11.84 2.32 -17.38
CA PRO A 120 -13.19 2.37 -17.92
C PRO A 120 -13.27 2.51 -19.44
N GLU A 121 -12.24 3.08 -20.07
CA GLU A 121 -12.15 3.25 -21.53
C GLU A 121 -11.79 1.91 -22.22
N VAL A 122 -10.93 1.12 -21.57
CA VAL A 122 -10.51 -0.21 -22.05
C VAL A 122 -11.55 -1.27 -21.73
N LEU A 123 -12.23 -1.16 -20.60
CA LEU A 123 -13.29 -2.06 -20.16
C LEU A 123 -14.56 -1.23 -19.92
N PRO A 124 -15.50 -1.19 -20.87
CA PRO A 124 -16.74 -0.46 -20.74
C PRO A 124 -17.50 -0.79 -19.43
N PRO A 125 -18.27 0.17 -18.86
CA PRO A 125 -19.04 -0.04 -17.64
C PRO A 125 -19.90 -1.30 -17.71
N GLY A 126 -19.89 -2.11 -16.64
CA GLY A 126 -20.62 -3.36 -16.56
C GLY A 126 -19.86 -4.47 -15.85
N PRO A 127 -20.32 -5.73 -15.94
CA PRO A 127 -19.70 -6.86 -15.25
C PRO A 127 -18.20 -7.06 -15.58
N ARG A 128 -17.82 -6.75 -16.82
CA ARG A 128 -16.42 -6.84 -17.27
C ARG A 128 -15.50 -5.84 -16.56
N TYR A 129 -15.95 -4.62 -16.35
CA TYR A 129 -15.23 -3.59 -15.60
C TYR A 129 -15.03 -3.98 -14.14
N VAL A 130 -16.11 -4.45 -13.49
CA VAL A 130 -16.07 -4.90 -12.10
C VAL A 130 -15.08 -6.05 -11.93
N LEU A 131 -15.13 -7.03 -12.82
CA LEU A 131 -14.20 -8.17 -12.81
C LEU A 131 -12.76 -7.73 -13.09
N GLY A 132 -12.52 -6.79 -14.02
CA GLY A 132 -11.19 -6.26 -14.30
C GLY A 132 -10.58 -5.55 -13.09
N ARG A 133 -11.35 -4.74 -12.39
CA ARG A 133 -10.91 -4.10 -11.13
C ARG A 133 -10.62 -5.12 -10.04
N ALA A 134 -11.47 -6.14 -9.91
CA ALA A 134 -11.24 -7.22 -8.94
C ALA A 134 -9.94 -7.98 -9.23
N LEU A 135 -9.70 -8.34 -10.51
CA LEU A 135 -8.45 -8.98 -10.93
C LEU A 135 -7.22 -8.12 -10.63
N MET A 136 -7.26 -6.82 -10.93
CA MET A 136 -6.16 -5.89 -10.60
C MET A 136 -5.87 -5.85 -9.10
N ARG A 137 -6.90 -5.85 -8.26
CA ARG A 137 -6.75 -5.87 -6.80
C ARG A 137 -6.18 -7.21 -6.32
N MET A 138 -6.69 -8.33 -6.82
CA MET A 138 -6.17 -9.65 -6.47
C MET A 138 -4.69 -9.79 -6.84
N VAL A 139 -4.30 -9.31 -8.02
CA VAL A 139 -2.90 -9.30 -8.44
C VAL A 139 -2.04 -8.46 -7.49
N ALA A 140 -2.54 -7.27 -7.10
CA ALA A 140 -1.81 -6.42 -6.17
C ALA A 140 -1.51 -7.13 -4.83
N GLN A 141 -2.51 -7.77 -4.26
CA GLN A 141 -2.36 -8.51 -3.00
C GLN A 141 -1.51 -9.77 -3.17
N SER A 142 -1.73 -10.54 -4.24
CA SER A 142 -0.93 -11.73 -4.53
C SER A 142 0.54 -11.39 -4.81
N ALA A 143 0.81 -10.27 -5.50
CA ALA A 143 2.16 -9.81 -5.77
C ALA A 143 2.91 -9.44 -4.48
N GLN A 144 2.22 -8.94 -3.46
CA GLN A 144 2.83 -8.71 -2.15
C GLN A 144 3.24 -10.01 -1.48
N VAL A 145 2.32 -11.00 -1.42
CA VAL A 145 2.63 -12.32 -0.83
C VAL A 145 3.80 -12.99 -1.53
N VAL A 146 3.71 -13.09 -2.86
CA VAL A 146 4.73 -13.73 -3.69
C VAL A 146 6.02 -12.93 -3.67
N GLY A 147 5.94 -11.59 -3.84
CA GLY A 147 7.10 -10.72 -3.91
C GLY A 147 7.87 -10.66 -2.60
N TYR A 148 7.21 -10.62 -1.46
CA TYR A 148 7.87 -10.66 -0.15
C TYR A 148 8.50 -12.02 0.12
N GLY A 149 7.78 -13.13 -0.12
CA GLY A 149 8.31 -14.48 0.06
C GLY A 149 9.47 -14.79 -0.90
N VAL A 150 9.26 -14.52 -2.21
CA VAL A 150 10.30 -14.67 -3.23
C VAL A 150 11.46 -13.72 -2.97
N GLY A 151 11.20 -12.46 -2.55
CA GLY A 151 12.23 -11.50 -2.18
C GLY A 151 13.14 -12.02 -1.07
N GLY A 152 12.57 -12.61 -0.01
CA GLY A 152 13.34 -13.25 1.06
C GLY A 152 14.20 -14.42 0.56
N LEU A 153 13.65 -15.26 -0.33
CA LEU A 153 14.39 -16.38 -0.93
C LEU A 153 15.47 -15.90 -1.91
N LEU A 154 15.15 -14.97 -2.79
CA LEU A 154 16.10 -14.44 -3.77
C LEU A 154 17.29 -13.76 -3.12
N LEU A 155 17.11 -13.09 -1.97
CA LEU A 155 18.21 -12.52 -1.20
C LEU A 155 19.12 -13.56 -0.53
N ALA A 156 18.80 -14.85 -0.64
CA ALA A 156 19.72 -15.91 -0.29
C ALA A 156 20.75 -16.19 -1.40
N SER A 157 20.41 -15.91 -2.66
CA SER A 157 21.24 -16.19 -3.85
C SER A 157 21.63 -14.91 -4.61
N LEU A 158 20.78 -13.87 -4.59
CA LEU A 158 21.05 -12.59 -5.22
C LEU A 158 21.48 -11.54 -4.20
N SER A 159 22.43 -10.70 -4.59
CA SER A 159 22.74 -9.51 -3.81
C SER A 159 21.56 -8.53 -3.81
N PRO A 160 21.40 -7.67 -2.78
CA PRO A 160 20.38 -6.63 -2.80
C PRO A 160 20.44 -5.72 -4.04
N ARG A 161 21.64 -5.46 -4.57
CA ARG A 161 21.82 -4.72 -5.82
C ARG A 161 21.30 -5.50 -7.03
N GLY A 162 21.47 -6.82 -7.07
CA GLY A 162 20.90 -7.67 -8.12
C GLY A 162 19.37 -7.60 -8.14
N ALA A 163 18.74 -7.53 -6.97
CA ALA A 163 17.30 -7.34 -6.86
C ALA A 163 16.85 -5.96 -7.39
N LEU A 164 17.61 -4.89 -7.14
CA LEU A 164 17.35 -3.56 -7.72
C LEU A 164 17.52 -3.55 -9.25
N VAL A 165 18.53 -4.25 -9.79
CA VAL A 165 18.67 -4.41 -11.26
C VAL A 165 17.45 -5.11 -11.83
N ALA A 166 16.99 -6.20 -11.22
CA ALA A 166 15.81 -6.93 -11.67
C ALA A 166 14.55 -6.03 -11.65
N ASP A 167 14.41 -5.18 -10.63
CA ASP A 167 13.31 -4.22 -10.54
C ASP A 167 13.40 -3.12 -11.63
N ALA A 168 14.57 -2.53 -11.84
CA ALA A 168 14.77 -1.57 -12.91
C ALA A 168 14.41 -2.17 -14.29
N MET A 169 14.81 -3.42 -14.54
CA MET A 169 14.43 -4.16 -15.73
C MET A 169 12.93 -4.42 -15.79
N SER A 170 12.29 -4.75 -14.68
CA SER A 170 10.84 -4.98 -14.63
C SER A 170 10.05 -3.74 -15.04
N PHE A 171 10.46 -2.56 -14.59
CA PHE A 171 9.87 -1.29 -15.02
C PHE A 171 10.16 -0.98 -16.50
N ALA A 172 11.37 -1.25 -16.99
CA ALA A 172 11.69 -1.08 -18.41
C ALA A 172 10.82 -1.99 -19.30
N VAL A 173 10.67 -3.26 -18.91
CA VAL A 173 9.79 -4.22 -19.60
C VAL A 173 8.33 -3.76 -19.52
N SER A 174 7.85 -3.32 -18.35
CA SER A 174 6.51 -2.76 -18.19
C SER A 174 6.27 -1.58 -19.14
N GLY A 175 7.20 -0.63 -19.20
CA GLY A 175 7.12 0.51 -20.09
C GLY A 175 7.08 0.12 -21.57
N LEU A 176 7.85 -0.89 -21.99
CA LEU A 176 7.82 -1.43 -23.35
C LEU A 176 6.48 -2.12 -23.66
N VAL A 177 5.97 -2.94 -22.73
CA VAL A 177 4.67 -3.60 -22.88
C VAL A 177 3.55 -2.57 -23.04
N LEU A 178 3.57 -1.48 -22.26
CA LEU A 178 2.60 -0.38 -22.38
C LEU A 178 2.78 0.41 -23.68
N ARG A 179 4.04 0.63 -24.11
CA ARG A 179 4.36 1.39 -25.33
C ARG A 179 3.79 0.73 -26.56
N PHE A 180 3.84 -0.59 -26.64
CA PHE A 180 3.40 -1.36 -27.81
C PHE A 180 1.99 -1.96 -27.66
N GLY A 181 1.57 -2.24 -26.44
CA GLY A 181 0.28 -2.91 -26.15
C GLY A 181 -0.90 -1.97 -25.89
N MET A 182 -0.66 -0.66 -25.71
CA MET A 182 -1.71 0.31 -25.40
C MET A 182 -1.91 1.30 -26.57
N ALA A 183 -3.18 1.56 -26.95
CA ALA A 183 -3.49 2.52 -28.00
C ALA A 183 -3.17 3.97 -27.56
N ALA A 184 -2.74 4.79 -28.52
CA ALA A 184 -2.56 6.22 -28.28
C ALA A 184 -3.94 6.89 -28.26
N ARG A 185 -4.30 7.46 -27.10
CA ARG A 185 -5.50 8.30 -26.96
C ARG A 185 -5.07 9.74 -26.70
N PRO A 186 -5.76 10.74 -27.28
CA PRO A 186 -5.51 12.13 -26.93
C PRO A 186 -5.70 12.32 -25.42
N GLY A 187 -4.92 13.22 -24.83
CA GLY A 187 -5.10 13.61 -23.41
C GLY A 187 -6.52 14.16 -23.21
N GLY A 188 -7.15 13.82 -22.12
CA GLY A 188 -8.50 14.28 -21.80
C GLY A 188 -8.54 15.81 -21.67
N ALA A 189 -9.48 16.44 -22.35
CA ALA A 189 -9.70 17.86 -22.25
C ALA A 189 -10.11 18.24 -20.82
N THR A 190 -9.24 18.96 -20.16
CA THR A 190 -9.45 19.88 -19.03
C THR A 190 -10.81 19.83 -18.31
N ARG A 191 -10.85 19.22 -17.14
CA ARG A 191 -11.67 19.77 -16.07
C ARG A 191 -11.01 21.07 -15.58
N ARG A 192 -11.33 22.18 -16.28
CA ARG A 192 -11.03 23.53 -15.81
C ARG A 192 -11.84 23.78 -14.52
N GLY A 193 -11.15 23.84 -13.40
CA GLY A 193 -11.67 24.30 -12.13
C GLY A 193 -10.49 24.46 -11.18
N SER A 194 -10.52 25.42 -10.30
CA SER A 194 -9.49 25.63 -9.27
C SER A 194 -9.54 24.48 -8.26
N MET A 195 -9.10 23.27 -8.69
CA MET A 195 -9.21 22.01 -7.94
C MET A 195 -8.62 22.12 -6.54
N ALA A 196 -7.59 22.95 -6.33
CA ALA A 196 -6.97 23.08 -5.02
C ALA A 196 -7.88 23.78 -4.00
N ARG A 197 -8.52 24.91 -4.35
CA ARG A 197 -9.45 25.63 -3.45
C ARG A 197 -10.72 24.83 -3.19
N ASP A 198 -11.29 24.23 -4.24
CA ASP A 198 -12.50 23.38 -4.11
C ASP A 198 -12.19 22.08 -3.37
N SER A 199 -10.97 21.55 -3.50
CA SER A 199 -10.49 20.40 -2.73
C SER A 199 -10.36 20.74 -1.24
N LEU A 200 -9.76 21.88 -0.90
CA LEU A 200 -9.58 22.30 0.51
C LEU A 200 -10.92 22.58 1.21
N ALA A 201 -11.82 23.29 0.53
CA ALA A 201 -13.17 23.54 1.03
C ALA A 201 -13.98 22.24 1.19
N GLY A 202 -13.86 21.32 0.23
CA GLY A 202 -14.48 19.99 0.30
C GLY A 202 -13.90 19.14 1.43
N LEU A 203 -12.58 19.18 1.63
CA LEU A 203 -11.89 18.55 2.74
C LEU A 203 -12.44 19.02 4.09
N ARG A 204 -12.51 20.34 4.27
CA ARG A 204 -13.05 20.95 5.49
C ARG A 204 -14.49 20.52 5.77
N LYS A 205 -15.35 20.44 4.72
CA LYS A 205 -16.73 19.95 4.85
C LYS A 205 -16.81 18.49 5.25
N VAL A 206 -15.95 17.61 4.67
CA VAL A 206 -15.90 16.18 5.04
C VAL A 206 -15.47 16.02 6.51
N PHE A 207 -14.46 16.77 6.97
CA PHE A 207 -13.99 16.73 8.37
C PHE A 207 -14.96 17.38 9.36
N ALA A 208 -15.76 18.35 8.95
CA ALA A 208 -16.79 18.94 9.77
C ALA A 208 -17.91 17.94 10.09
N HIS A 209 -18.18 16.97 9.21
CA HIS A 209 -19.19 15.95 9.46
C HIS A 209 -18.64 14.86 10.39
N ARG A 210 -18.97 14.98 11.68
CA ARG A 210 -18.44 14.12 12.75
C ARG A 210 -18.48 12.60 12.46
N PRO A 211 -19.61 12.03 11.92
CA PRO A 211 -19.66 10.60 11.64
C PRO A 211 -18.65 10.18 10.56
N THR A 212 -18.57 10.93 9.44
CA THR A 212 -17.61 10.67 8.35
C THR A 212 -16.17 10.78 8.84
N ARG A 213 -15.86 11.82 9.63
CA ARG A 213 -14.52 12.00 10.22
C ARG A 213 -14.11 10.81 11.09
N ARG A 214 -15.02 10.25 11.91
CA ARG A 214 -14.71 9.06 12.72
C ARG A 214 -14.36 7.84 11.86
N ILE A 215 -15.11 7.62 10.78
CA ILE A 215 -14.84 6.52 9.83
C ILE A 215 -13.48 6.71 9.18
N LEU A 216 -13.15 7.92 8.74
CA LEU A 216 -11.85 8.23 8.14
C LEU A 216 -10.70 8.01 9.12
N LEU A 217 -10.82 8.55 10.34
CA LEU A 217 -9.79 8.37 11.37
C LEU A 217 -9.59 6.90 11.75
N PHE A 218 -10.67 6.11 11.84
CA PHE A 218 -10.57 4.67 12.04
C PHE A 218 -9.81 4.01 10.89
N SER A 219 -10.20 4.30 9.64
CA SER A 219 -9.57 3.74 8.43
C SER A 219 -8.10 4.11 8.28
N TRP A 220 -7.64 5.18 8.92
CA TRP A 220 -6.26 5.66 8.88
C TRP A 220 -5.42 5.14 10.03
N LEU A 221 -5.92 5.22 11.27
CA LEU A 221 -5.13 4.88 12.44
C LEU A 221 -4.99 3.38 12.65
N VAL A 222 -6.00 2.59 12.30
CA VAL A 222 -5.91 1.12 12.40
C VAL A 222 -4.78 0.57 11.53
N PRO A 223 -4.71 0.86 10.20
CA PRO A 223 -3.58 0.42 9.38
C PRO A 223 -2.23 1.00 9.82
N ALA A 224 -2.18 2.27 10.28
CA ALA A 224 -0.95 2.88 10.75
C ALA A 224 -0.33 2.18 11.98
N CYS A 225 -1.15 1.51 12.80
CA CYS A 225 -0.66 0.70 13.90
C CYS A 225 -0.30 -0.73 13.46
N VAL A 226 -1.04 -1.31 12.51
CA VAL A 226 -0.80 -2.68 12.01
C VAL A 226 0.54 -2.82 11.31
N VAL A 227 1.08 -1.75 10.69
CA VAL A 227 2.37 -1.80 9.96
C VAL A 227 3.61 -1.89 10.86
N ALA A 228 3.48 -1.83 12.20
CA ALA A 228 4.62 -1.89 13.12
C ALA A 228 5.51 -3.14 12.94
N PRO A 229 4.98 -4.37 12.85
CA PRO A 229 5.80 -5.54 12.58
C PRO A 229 6.53 -5.48 11.23
N GLU A 230 5.89 -4.89 10.20
CA GLU A 230 6.52 -4.72 8.88
C GLU A 230 7.66 -3.70 8.95
N ALA A 231 7.47 -2.59 9.67
CA ALA A 231 8.50 -1.57 9.89
C ALA A 231 9.74 -2.14 10.58
N LEU A 232 9.54 -3.13 11.45
CA LEU A 232 10.56 -3.75 12.27
C LEU A 232 10.94 -5.18 11.81
N ALA A 233 10.55 -5.59 10.60
CA ALA A 233 10.75 -6.97 10.13
C ALA A 233 12.25 -7.38 10.10
N ALA A 234 13.14 -6.52 9.60
CA ALA A 234 14.57 -6.80 9.56
C ALA A 234 15.21 -6.78 10.97
N PRO A 235 14.96 -5.78 11.83
CA PRO A 235 15.37 -5.82 13.24
C PRO A 235 14.85 -7.04 14.00
N TYR A 236 13.59 -7.42 13.80
CA TYR A 236 13.00 -8.57 14.46
C TYR A 236 13.64 -9.88 14.02
N ALA A 237 13.89 -10.06 12.70
CA ALA A 237 14.57 -11.23 12.20
C ALA A 237 15.93 -11.44 12.89
N THR A 238 16.74 -10.38 13.01
CA THR A 238 18.04 -10.43 13.69
C THR A 238 17.90 -10.66 15.21
N HIS A 239 16.87 -10.10 15.84
CA HIS A 239 16.59 -10.30 17.26
C HIS A 239 16.32 -11.79 17.59
N ILE A 240 15.61 -12.52 16.72
CA ILE A 240 15.35 -13.97 16.90
C ILE A 240 16.48 -14.86 16.34
N GLY A 241 17.68 -14.31 16.09
CA GLY A 241 18.83 -15.06 15.60
C GLY A 241 18.78 -15.44 14.12
N GLN A 242 17.85 -14.87 13.34
CA GLN A 242 17.75 -15.12 11.91
C GLN A 242 18.51 -14.05 11.11
N PRO A 243 19.02 -14.40 9.91
CA PRO A 243 19.61 -13.39 9.03
C PRO A 243 18.55 -12.33 8.62
N ALA A 244 18.97 -11.08 8.44
CA ALA A 244 18.09 -9.96 8.10
C ALA A 244 17.23 -10.22 6.84
N ARG A 245 17.70 -11.06 5.91
CA ARG A 245 16.92 -11.49 4.72
C ARG A 245 15.64 -12.26 5.08
N ALA A 246 15.56 -12.86 6.28
CA ALA A 246 14.34 -13.51 6.77
C ALA A 246 13.19 -12.52 7.01
N ALA A 247 13.46 -11.21 6.98
CA ALA A 247 12.42 -10.16 6.97
C ALA A 247 11.40 -10.35 5.85
N GLY A 248 11.81 -10.87 4.67
CA GLY A 248 10.88 -11.16 3.59
C GLY A 248 9.77 -12.14 3.99
N PHE A 249 10.09 -13.17 4.77
CA PHE A 249 9.09 -14.11 5.29
C PHE A 249 8.16 -13.46 6.32
N LEU A 250 8.68 -12.57 7.16
CA LEU A 250 7.83 -11.81 8.10
C LEU A 250 6.88 -10.87 7.34
N LEU A 251 7.39 -10.16 6.34
CA LEU A 251 6.60 -9.23 5.52
C LEU A 251 5.46 -9.91 4.77
N MET A 252 5.60 -11.18 4.36
CA MET A 252 4.51 -11.90 3.68
C MET A 252 3.37 -12.33 4.60
N GLY A 253 3.57 -12.35 5.92
CA GLY A 253 2.58 -12.84 6.87
C GLY A 253 1.27 -12.06 6.83
N LEU A 254 1.32 -10.73 6.99
CA LEU A 254 0.12 -9.87 6.92
C LEU A 254 -0.62 -9.98 5.58
N PRO A 255 0.03 -9.88 4.42
CA PRO A 255 -0.63 -10.05 3.12
C PRO A 255 -1.31 -11.42 2.93
N ILE A 256 -0.74 -12.51 3.42
CA ILE A 256 -1.38 -13.84 3.37
C ILE A 256 -2.75 -13.79 4.06
N GLY A 257 -2.78 -13.26 5.29
CA GLY A 257 -4.03 -13.12 6.04
C GLY A 257 -5.00 -12.15 5.37
N THR A 258 -4.50 -11.05 4.81
CA THR A 258 -5.32 -10.05 4.10
C THR A 258 -5.99 -10.65 2.86
N VAL A 259 -5.26 -11.42 2.04
CA VAL A 259 -5.83 -12.13 0.89
C VAL A 259 -6.93 -13.11 1.33
N ALA A 260 -6.66 -13.88 2.39
CA ALA A 260 -7.65 -14.80 2.95
C ALA A 260 -8.89 -14.04 3.46
N ALA A 261 -8.70 -12.90 4.15
CA ALA A 261 -9.79 -12.05 4.63
C ALA A 261 -10.64 -11.51 3.48
N ASP A 262 -10.02 -11.03 2.40
CA ASP A 262 -10.72 -10.51 1.22
C ASP A 262 -11.54 -11.61 0.53
N ILE A 263 -10.99 -12.83 0.41
CA ILE A 263 -11.72 -13.98 -0.17
C ILE A 263 -12.91 -14.36 0.70
N ILE A 264 -12.73 -14.46 2.02
CA ILE A 264 -13.79 -14.77 2.98
C ILE A 264 -14.87 -13.68 2.93
N ALA A 265 -14.47 -12.40 2.95
CA ALA A 265 -15.40 -11.28 2.89
C ALA A 265 -16.22 -11.27 1.59
N ALA A 266 -15.59 -11.53 0.45
CA ALA A 266 -16.24 -11.52 -0.85
C ALA A 266 -17.20 -12.70 -1.07
N ARG A 267 -16.88 -13.88 -0.55
CA ARG A 267 -17.62 -15.12 -0.82
C ARG A 267 -18.64 -15.49 0.26
N MET A 268 -18.33 -15.18 1.52
CA MET A 268 -19.07 -15.72 2.67
C MET A 268 -19.79 -14.66 3.49
N LEU A 269 -19.44 -13.38 3.36
CA LEU A 269 -20.00 -12.34 4.21
C LEU A 269 -21.03 -11.48 3.47
N THR A 270 -22.26 -11.48 3.97
CA THR A 270 -23.28 -10.52 3.53
C THR A 270 -22.90 -9.10 3.94
N SER A 271 -23.36 -8.08 3.21
CA SER A 271 -23.09 -6.66 3.51
C SER A 271 -23.46 -6.28 4.96
N ARG A 272 -24.51 -6.93 5.52
CA ARG A 272 -24.89 -6.71 6.93
C ARG A 272 -23.85 -7.28 7.90
N LEU A 273 -23.28 -8.46 7.60
CA LEU A 273 -22.28 -9.10 8.43
C LEU A 273 -20.94 -8.37 8.32
N GLN A 274 -20.53 -7.96 7.11
CA GLN A 274 -19.33 -7.13 6.89
C GLN A 274 -19.33 -5.88 7.79
N ARG A 275 -20.47 -5.20 7.91
CA ARG A 275 -20.61 -4.04 8.81
C ARG A 275 -20.61 -4.39 10.29
N ARG A 276 -21.04 -5.60 10.67
CA ARG A 276 -21.04 -6.05 12.08
C ARG A 276 -19.65 -6.40 12.57
N ILE A 277 -18.81 -6.95 11.69
CA ILE A 277 -17.47 -7.43 12.04
C ILE A 277 -16.39 -6.33 12.01
N ILE A 278 -16.69 -5.08 11.60
CA ILE A 278 -15.69 -4.01 11.47
C ILE A 278 -14.81 -3.92 12.73
N VAL A 279 -15.39 -3.76 13.91
CA VAL A 279 -14.61 -3.63 15.14
C VAL A 279 -13.99 -4.95 15.59
N PRO A 280 -14.72 -6.08 15.67
CA PRO A 280 -14.10 -7.37 16.02
C PRO A 280 -12.95 -7.76 15.09
N ALA A 281 -13.08 -7.55 13.78
CA ALA A 281 -12.03 -7.83 12.82
C ALA A 281 -10.82 -6.90 13.02
N ALA A 282 -11.03 -5.60 13.25
CA ALA A 282 -9.95 -4.69 13.57
C ALA A 282 -9.21 -5.09 14.86
N LEU A 283 -9.92 -5.55 15.89
CA LEU A 283 -9.30 -6.06 17.13
C LEU A 283 -8.50 -7.34 16.87
N LEU A 284 -8.98 -8.22 15.98
CA LEU A 284 -8.24 -9.42 15.54
C LEU A 284 -6.91 -9.05 14.89
N SER A 285 -6.81 -7.91 14.20
CA SER A 285 -5.53 -7.45 13.63
C SER A 285 -4.47 -7.19 14.70
N PHE A 286 -4.85 -6.90 15.93
CA PHE A 286 -3.92 -6.53 17.00
C PHE A 286 -3.67 -7.64 18.01
N ALA A 287 -4.65 -8.51 18.28
CA ALA A 287 -4.53 -9.55 19.30
C ALA A 287 -3.29 -10.45 19.13
N PRO A 288 -2.94 -10.96 17.92
CA PRO A 288 -1.75 -11.78 17.73
C PRO A 288 -0.44 -11.01 17.95
N LEU A 289 -0.45 -9.68 17.74
CA LEU A 289 0.76 -8.86 17.86
C LEU A 289 1.24 -8.73 19.31
N ALA A 290 0.36 -8.93 20.30
CA ALA A 290 0.74 -8.98 21.70
C ALA A 290 1.73 -10.12 22.00
N ALA A 291 1.65 -11.25 21.28
CA ALA A 291 2.54 -12.39 21.43
C ALA A 291 4.01 -12.08 21.08
N PHE A 292 4.27 -10.98 20.34
CA PHE A 292 5.63 -10.57 20.01
C PHE A 292 6.45 -10.13 21.22
N ALA A 293 5.81 -9.86 22.36
CA ALA A 293 6.49 -9.67 23.64
C ALA A 293 7.31 -10.90 24.06
N GLY A 294 6.89 -12.10 23.67
CA GLY A 294 7.57 -13.37 23.94
C GLY A 294 8.62 -13.80 22.89
N SER A 295 8.95 -12.94 21.95
CA SER A 295 9.92 -13.22 20.87
C SER A 295 9.64 -14.51 20.09
N PRO A 296 8.43 -14.73 19.52
CA PRO A 296 8.12 -15.96 18.80
C PRO A 296 9.11 -16.21 17.66
N GLY A 297 9.51 -17.48 17.48
CA GLY A 297 10.37 -17.89 16.36
C GLY A 297 9.72 -17.60 14.99
N LEU A 298 10.51 -17.58 13.92
CA LEU A 298 10.12 -17.12 12.58
C LEU A 298 8.77 -17.70 12.11
N VAL A 299 8.59 -19.01 12.17
CA VAL A 299 7.38 -19.70 11.67
C VAL A 299 6.14 -19.25 12.44
N LEU A 300 6.24 -19.19 13.78
CA LEU A 300 5.14 -18.74 14.63
C LEU A 300 4.85 -17.24 14.41
N ALA A 301 5.88 -16.40 14.27
CA ALA A 301 5.73 -14.98 13.98
C ALA A 301 4.99 -14.76 12.65
N VAL A 302 5.35 -15.48 11.58
CA VAL A 302 4.64 -15.42 10.28
C VAL A 302 3.19 -15.87 10.43
N GLY A 303 2.92 -16.95 11.18
CA GLY A 303 1.56 -17.43 11.47
C GLY A 303 0.72 -16.39 12.23
N LEU A 304 1.30 -15.76 13.26
CA LEU A 304 0.64 -14.70 14.03
C LEU A 304 0.33 -13.48 13.15
N LEU A 305 1.25 -13.09 12.25
CA LEU A 305 1.03 -12.02 11.28
C LEU A 305 -0.07 -12.38 10.28
N ALA A 306 -0.13 -13.65 9.83
CA ALA A 306 -1.22 -14.11 8.97
C ALA A 306 -2.59 -14.04 9.68
N VAL A 307 -2.65 -14.41 10.95
CA VAL A 307 -3.89 -14.24 11.76
C VAL A 307 -4.22 -12.76 11.93
N ALA A 308 -3.22 -11.90 12.18
CA ALA A 308 -3.44 -10.45 12.24
C ALA A 308 -3.97 -9.89 10.91
N GLY A 309 -3.45 -10.40 9.78
CA GLY A 309 -3.92 -10.07 8.43
C GLY A 309 -5.37 -10.45 8.17
N LEU A 310 -5.88 -11.57 8.73
CA LEU A 310 -7.30 -11.92 8.66
C LEU A 310 -8.20 -10.83 9.24
N GLY A 311 -7.70 -10.11 10.23
CA GLY A 311 -8.39 -8.95 10.78
C GLY A 311 -8.69 -7.85 9.76
N HIS A 312 -7.96 -7.79 8.62
CA HIS A 312 -8.22 -6.82 7.55
C HIS A 312 -9.64 -6.93 6.94
N ALA A 313 -10.38 -8.00 7.23
CA ALA A 313 -11.81 -8.13 6.85
C ALA A 313 -12.67 -6.92 7.28
N TRP A 314 -12.22 -6.10 8.23
CA TRP A 314 -12.88 -4.84 8.61
C TRP A 314 -13.03 -3.88 7.42
N ALA A 315 -12.09 -3.88 6.49
CA ALA A 315 -12.07 -2.98 5.33
C ALA A 315 -13.26 -3.20 4.40
N ALA A 316 -13.71 -4.45 4.24
CA ALA A 316 -14.85 -4.80 3.36
C ALA A 316 -16.15 -4.08 3.76
N GLY A 317 -16.38 -3.88 5.07
CA GLY A 317 -17.56 -3.17 5.58
C GLY A 317 -17.40 -1.65 5.59
N MET A 318 -16.18 -1.16 5.56
CA MET A 318 -15.88 0.26 5.80
C MET A 318 -16.24 1.15 4.61
N ASP A 319 -15.95 0.72 3.38
CA ASP A 319 -16.27 1.48 2.17
C ASP A 319 -17.79 1.69 2.05
N GLY A 320 -18.58 0.63 2.27
CA GLY A 320 -20.03 0.70 2.28
C GLY A 320 -20.57 1.63 3.38
N LEU A 321 -19.98 1.56 4.57
CA LEU A 321 -20.38 2.43 5.68
C LEU A 321 -20.02 3.90 5.41
N LEU A 322 -18.88 4.17 4.78
CA LEU A 322 -18.47 5.52 4.39
C LEU A 322 -19.43 6.12 3.35
N ILE A 323 -19.81 5.33 2.33
CA ILE A 323 -20.78 5.76 1.29
C ILE A 323 -22.13 6.11 1.90
N ASP A 324 -22.63 5.30 2.84
CA ASP A 324 -23.93 5.52 3.48
C ASP A 324 -23.93 6.72 4.46
N THR A 325 -22.76 6.98 5.07
CA THR A 325 -22.63 8.02 6.11
C THR A 325 -22.26 9.38 5.53
N ALA A 326 -21.49 9.40 4.44
CA ALA A 326 -21.06 10.66 3.83
C ALA A 326 -22.25 11.38 3.15
N PRO A 327 -22.35 12.72 3.31
CA PRO A 327 -23.36 13.52 2.59
C PRO A 327 -23.29 13.26 1.08
N SER A 328 -24.44 13.21 0.40
CA SER A 328 -24.55 12.78 -1.01
C SER A 328 -23.58 13.51 -1.96
N GLY A 329 -23.38 14.82 -1.79
CA GLY A 329 -22.46 15.62 -2.59
C GLY A 329 -20.96 15.43 -2.24
N LEU A 330 -20.62 14.69 -1.18
CA LEU A 330 -19.24 14.54 -0.68
C LEU A 330 -18.72 13.09 -0.72
N ARG A 331 -19.52 12.12 -1.16
CA ARG A 331 -19.18 10.68 -1.15
C ARG A 331 -17.88 10.36 -1.88
N ASN A 332 -17.76 10.82 -3.13
CA ASN A 332 -16.55 10.57 -3.93
C ASN A 332 -15.30 11.21 -3.30
N ARG A 333 -15.47 12.40 -2.71
CA ARG A 333 -14.39 13.07 -1.99
C ARG A 333 -13.98 12.33 -0.72
N ALA A 334 -14.97 11.81 0.03
CA ALA A 334 -14.71 11.03 1.24
C ALA A 334 -13.97 9.73 0.91
N LEU A 335 -14.33 9.03 -0.18
CA LEU A 335 -13.64 7.82 -0.64
C LEU A 335 -12.22 8.12 -1.12
N ALA A 336 -12.02 9.18 -1.89
CA ALA A 336 -10.69 9.60 -2.33
C ALA A 336 -9.81 9.95 -1.13
N LEU A 337 -10.36 10.67 -0.15
CA LEU A 337 -9.67 11.04 1.08
C LEU A 337 -9.36 9.83 1.95
N ALA A 338 -10.26 8.83 2.02
CA ALA A 338 -10.00 7.59 2.72
C ALA A 338 -8.76 6.89 2.15
N GLY A 339 -8.70 6.69 0.83
CA GLY A 339 -7.57 6.05 0.17
C GLY A 339 -6.25 6.80 0.32
N ALA A 340 -6.24 8.11 0.05
CA ALA A 340 -5.05 8.93 0.17
C ALA A 340 -4.55 9.02 1.61
N GLY A 341 -5.46 9.13 2.57
CA GLY A 341 -5.12 9.18 3.99
C GLY A 341 -4.57 7.86 4.52
N ILE A 342 -5.07 6.70 4.05
CA ILE A 342 -4.49 5.38 4.39
C ILE A 342 -3.03 5.33 3.97
N MET A 343 -2.70 5.71 2.73
CA MET A 343 -1.32 5.71 2.24
C MET A 343 -0.43 6.60 3.10
N PHE A 344 -0.85 7.84 3.35
CA PHE A 344 -0.09 8.78 4.17
C PHE A 344 0.12 8.28 5.60
N THR A 345 -0.94 7.80 6.25
CA THR A 345 -0.85 7.36 7.66
C THR A 345 -0.11 6.04 7.81
N GLN A 346 -0.14 5.14 6.82
CA GLN A 346 0.75 3.98 6.81
C GLN A 346 2.21 4.40 6.69
N GLY A 347 2.55 5.33 5.78
CA GLY A 347 3.90 5.88 5.69
C GLY A 347 4.36 6.54 6.99
N ALA A 348 3.49 7.34 7.62
CA ALA A 348 3.77 7.92 8.93
C ALA A 348 3.90 6.84 10.03
N GLY A 349 3.12 5.77 9.96
CA GLY A 349 3.21 4.60 10.84
C GLY A 349 4.56 3.90 10.70
N PHE A 350 5.01 3.62 9.47
CA PHE A 350 6.35 3.06 9.24
C PHE A 350 7.46 3.92 9.85
N ALA A 351 7.40 5.23 9.65
CA ALA A 351 8.38 6.16 10.22
C ALA A 351 8.33 6.16 11.75
N LEU A 352 7.13 6.27 12.33
CA LEU A 352 6.92 6.32 13.78
C LEU A 352 7.45 5.05 14.47
N TRP A 353 7.03 3.87 13.99
CA TRP A 353 7.42 2.60 14.60
C TRP A 353 8.89 2.27 14.35
N GLY A 354 9.44 2.70 13.21
CA GLY A 354 10.87 2.61 12.95
C GLY A 354 11.70 3.45 13.93
N ILE A 355 11.27 4.69 14.22
CA ILE A 355 11.90 5.56 15.23
C ILE A 355 11.74 4.96 16.63
N ALA A 356 10.56 4.47 16.98
CA ALA A 356 10.33 3.81 18.25
C ALA A 356 11.26 2.59 18.43
N GLY A 357 11.50 1.83 17.37
CA GLY A 357 12.43 0.69 17.37
C GLY A 357 13.93 1.04 17.53
N GLN A 358 14.29 2.32 17.44
CA GLN A 358 15.64 2.79 17.83
C GLN A 358 15.80 2.96 19.33
N CYS A 359 14.70 3.36 19.99
CA CYS A 359 14.72 3.68 21.42
C CYS A 359 14.27 2.51 22.29
N LEU A 360 13.47 1.60 21.75
CA LEU A 360 12.84 0.50 22.47
C LEU A 360 13.09 -0.84 21.78
N PRO A 361 13.17 -1.95 22.54
CA PRO A 361 13.25 -3.28 21.94
C PRO A 361 12.03 -3.59 21.04
N VAL A 362 12.24 -4.35 19.97
CA VAL A 362 11.17 -4.75 19.04
C VAL A 362 10.03 -5.47 19.76
N THR A 363 10.36 -6.24 20.79
CA THR A 363 9.42 -6.97 21.68
C THR A 363 8.51 -6.06 22.50
N VAL A 364 8.83 -4.78 22.61
CA VAL A 364 8.02 -3.76 23.27
C VAL A 364 7.26 -2.94 22.24
N VAL A 365 7.91 -2.57 21.12
CA VAL A 365 7.30 -1.67 20.10
C VAL A 365 6.11 -2.32 19.42
N VAL A 366 6.19 -3.60 19.04
CA VAL A 366 5.08 -4.28 18.35
C VAL A 366 3.84 -4.42 19.25
N PRO A 367 3.94 -4.89 20.51
CA PRO A 367 2.81 -4.87 21.45
C PRO A 367 2.28 -3.46 21.78
N LEU A 368 3.16 -2.45 21.86
CA LEU A 368 2.75 -1.06 22.06
C LEU A 368 1.90 -0.55 20.89
N ALA A 369 2.32 -0.83 19.66
CA ALA A 369 1.55 -0.52 18.46
C ALA A 369 0.20 -1.25 18.46
N ALA A 370 0.16 -2.51 18.89
CA ALA A 370 -1.07 -3.27 19.05
C ALA A 370 -2.02 -2.60 20.04
N THR A 371 -1.50 -2.18 21.21
CA THR A 371 -2.29 -1.48 22.22
C THR A 371 -2.84 -0.16 21.69
N ALA A 372 -2.02 0.64 21.00
CA ALA A 372 -2.45 1.88 20.35
C ALA A 372 -3.54 1.62 19.31
N GLY A 373 -3.40 0.55 18.53
CA GLY A 373 -4.38 0.13 17.53
C GLY A 373 -5.72 -0.32 18.16
N VAL A 374 -5.69 -1.08 19.25
CA VAL A 374 -6.88 -1.46 20.02
C VAL A 374 -7.59 -0.21 20.56
N LEU A 375 -6.84 0.75 21.11
CA LEU A 375 -7.40 2.02 21.58
C LEU A 375 -8.02 2.81 20.41
N ALA A 376 -7.34 2.90 19.27
CA ALA A 376 -7.88 3.56 18.09
C ALA A 376 -9.17 2.88 17.59
N ALA A 377 -9.20 1.55 17.50
CA ALA A 377 -10.35 0.79 17.04
C ALA A 377 -11.56 0.92 18.00
N THR A 378 -11.34 0.96 19.29
CA THR A 378 -12.41 1.07 20.30
C THR A 378 -12.94 2.49 20.42
N LEU A 379 -12.07 3.50 20.50
CA LEU A 379 -12.46 4.91 20.68
C LEU A 379 -13.12 5.48 19.42
N LEU A 380 -12.63 5.08 18.24
CA LEU A 380 -13.13 5.55 16.94
C LEU A 380 -14.21 4.63 16.34
N ARG A 381 -14.65 3.61 17.08
CA ARG A 381 -15.66 2.67 16.58
C ARG A 381 -16.76 3.40 15.79
N PRO A 382 -17.06 3.00 14.55
CA PRO A 382 -18.09 3.64 13.75
C PRO A 382 -19.46 3.46 14.43
N ARG A 383 -20.17 4.55 14.67
CA ARG A 383 -21.56 4.49 15.15
C ARG A 383 -22.45 4.21 13.95
N ARG A 384 -23.36 3.28 14.09
CA ARG A 384 -24.38 3.04 13.06
C ARG A 384 -25.19 4.33 12.89
N PRO A 385 -25.45 4.79 11.65
CA PRO A 385 -26.46 5.83 11.47
C PRO A 385 -27.76 5.29 12.06
N ALA A 386 -28.41 6.10 12.91
CA ALA A 386 -29.78 5.81 13.34
C ALA A 386 -30.59 5.61 12.04
N ARG A 387 -31.32 4.49 11.94
CA ARG A 387 -32.22 4.26 10.82
C ARG A 387 -33.16 5.46 10.77
N LEU A 388 -33.08 6.25 9.71
CA LEU A 388 -34.21 7.05 9.30
C LEU A 388 -35.30 6.02 8.97
N THR A 389 -36.21 5.83 9.93
CA THR A 389 -37.44 5.09 9.79
C THR A 389 -38.31 5.75 8.73
#